data_ee5a1e470dd435bfbfa897b7856d6167
#
_entry.id   ee5a1e470dd435bfbfa897b7856d6167
#
_cell.length_a   1.000
_cell.length_b   1.000
_cell.length_c   1.000
_cell.angle_alpha   90.00
_cell.angle_beta   90.00
_cell.angle_gamma   90.00
#
_symmetry.space_group_name_H-M   'P 1'
#
loop_
_entity.id
_entity.type
_entity.pdbx_description
1 polymer ?
#
loop_
_entity_poly.entity_id
_entity_poly.type
_entity_poly.pdbx_seq_one_letter_code
_entity_poly.pdbx_strand_id
1 'polypeptide(L)' 'MKNSSVTYFRCPFNVSTVGSNGVKMEHEPSGAVAQACDKPSRDDNEVIALERLVISEKYITWRKGK' A
#
# COMPACT_ATOMS: atom_id res chain seq x y z
N MET A 1 6.51 9.90 2.43
CA MET A 1 5.27 10.40 3.09
C MET A 1 5.43 10.28 4.60
N LYS A 2 5.26 11.37 5.30
CA LYS A 2 5.38 11.35 6.76
C LYS A 2 4.17 10.68 7.39
N ASN A 3 4.38 10.02 8.50
CA ASN A 3 3.33 9.34 9.27
C ASN A 3 2.70 8.18 8.51
N SER A 4 3.45 7.60 7.60
CA SER A 4 3.02 6.40 6.89
C SER A 4 3.85 5.21 7.35
N SER A 5 3.22 4.05 7.37
CA SER A 5 3.92 2.80 7.66
C SER A 5 3.83 1.91 6.45
N VAL A 6 4.92 1.23 6.14
CA VAL A 6 4.95 0.27 5.04
C VAL A 6 5.28 -1.10 5.63
N THR A 7 4.43 -2.07 5.37
CA THR A 7 4.61 -3.43 5.83
C THR A 7 4.63 -4.37 4.63
N TYR A 8 5.49 -5.37 4.69
CA TYR A 8 5.58 -6.35 3.62
C TYR A 8 4.99 -7.67 4.10
N PHE A 9 4.29 -8.35 3.19
CA PHE A 9 3.68 -9.63 3.51
C PHE A 9 3.76 -10.55 2.31
N ARG A 10 3.55 -11.84 2.54
CA ARG A 10 3.59 -12.84 1.48
C ARG A 10 2.27 -12.86 0.74
N CYS A 11 2.33 -12.69 -0.59
CA CYS A 11 1.14 -12.74 -1.41
C CYS A 11 0.63 -14.17 -1.53
N PRO A 12 -0.62 -14.42 -1.14
CA PRO A 12 -1.16 -15.78 -1.21
C PRO A 12 -1.40 -16.28 -2.61
N PHE A 13 -1.48 -15.39 -3.59
CA PHE A 13 -1.79 -15.78 -4.97
C PHE A 13 -0.55 -16.01 -5.82
N ASN A 14 0.60 -15.62 -5.33
CA ASN A 14 1.82 -15.67 -6.15
C ASN A 14 2.78 -16.72 -5.62
N VAL A 15 2.47 -17.97 -5.93
CA VAL A 15 3.23 -19.11 -5.41
C VAL A 15 4.63 -19.22 -6.00
N SER A 16 4.87 -18.56 -7.13
CA SER A 16 6.19 -18.61 -7.76
C SER A 16 7.16 -17.59 -7.16
N THR A 17 6.67 -16.71 -6.31
CA THR A 17 7.50 -15.67 -5.72
C THR A 17 8.09 -16.15 -4.41
N VAL A 18 9.38 -15.90 -4.24
CA VAL A 18 10.09 -16.24 -3.00
C VAL A 18 10.14 -14.98 -2.13
N GLY A 19 9.74 -15.14 -0.87
CA GLY A 19 9.79 -14.06 0.09
C GLY A 19 8.52 -13.23 0.13
N SER A 20 8.58 -12.10 0.80
CA SER A 20 7.45 -11.21 1.02
C SER A 20 7.44 -10.09 0.00
N ASN A 21 6.59 -10.19 -1.00
CA ASN A 21 6.48 -9.18 -2.05
C ASN A 21 5.17 -8.39 -1.99
N GLY A 22 4.25 -8.76 -1.11
CA GLY A 22 3.05 -7.95 -0.89
C GLY A 22 3.39 -6.70 -0.09
N VAL A 23 2.72 -5.59 -0.39
CA VAL A 23 2.98 -4.32 0.25
C VAL A 23 1.69 -3.78 0.84
N LYS A 24 1.73 -3.39 2.09
CA LYS A 24 0.61 -2.74 2.78
C LYS A 24 1.09 -1.39 3.28
N MET A 25 0.38 -0.34 2.92
CA MET A 25 0.69 1.01 3.37
C MET A 25 -0.44 1.54 4.22
N GLU A 26 -0.08 2.18 5.32
CA GLU A 26 -1.04 2.81 6.21
C GLU A 26 -0.64 4.26 6.43
N HIS A 27 -1.60 5.15 6.32
CA HIS A 27 -1.39 6.58 6.55
C HIS A 27 -2.18 6.96 7.79
N GLU A 28 -1.51 7.10 8.92
CA GLU A 28 -2.17 7.35 10.20
C GLU A 28 -3.07 8.58 10.22
N PRO A 29 -2.62 9.76 9.74
CA PRO A 29 -3.46 10.95 9.84
C PRO A 29 -4.80 10.84 9.16
N SER A 30 -4.87 10.11 8.04
CA SER A 30 -6.13 9.92 7.30
C SER A 30 -6.83 8.63 7.67
N GLY A 31 -6.12 7.69 8.26
CA GLY A 31 -6.64 6.35 8.49
C GLY A 31 -6.73 5.52 7.22
N ALA A 32 -6.14 6.00 6.13
CA ALA A 32 -6.18 5.28 4.86
C ALA A 32 -5.23 4.09 4.89
N VAL A 33 -5.67 3.01 4.27
CA VAL A 33 -4.87 1.79 4.16
C VAL A 33 -4.99 1.27 2.73
N ALA A 34 -3.87 0.87 2.16
CA ALA A 34 -3.87 0.28 0.83
C ALA A 34 -2.86 -0.86 0.77
N GLN A 35 -3.12 -1.83 -0.06
CA GLN A 35 -2.21 -2.94 -0.23
C GLN A 35 -2.21 -3.40 -1.68
N ALA A 36 -1.14 -4.06 -2.08
CA ALA A 36 -0.98 -4.54 -3.45
C ALA A 36 -0.23 -5.86 -3.46
N CYS A 37 -0.71 -6.76 -4.30
CA CYS A 37 -0.12 -8.07 -4.53
C CYS A 37 -0.16 -8.41 -6.02
N ASP A 38 -0.23 -7.41 -6.87
CA ASP A 38 -0.53 -7.61 -8.29
C ASP A 38 0.67 -8.06 -9.11
N LYS A 39 1.86 -7.78 -8.64
CA LYS A 39 3.08 -8.06 -9.37
C LYS A 39 4.01 -8.96 -8.58
N PRO A 40 4.94 -9.66 -9.25
CA PRO A 40 5.92 -10.48 -8.53
C PRO A 40 7.03 -9.66 -7.88
N SER A 41 7.13 -8.38 -8.18
CA SER A 41 8.14 -7.51 -7.63
C SER A 41 7.59 -6.67 -6.48
N ARG A 42 8.32 -6.63 -5.37
CA ARG A 42 7.95 -5.81 -4.22
C ARG A 42 7.91 -4.34 -4.60
N ASP A 43 8.89 -3.89 -5.38
CA ASP A 43 8.97 -2.49 -5.79
C ASP A 43 7.76 -2.07 -6.60
N ASP A 44 7.31 -2.93 -7.51
CA ASP A 44 6.12 -2.66 -8.31
C ASP A 44 4.88 -2.60 -7.44
N ASN A 45 4.77 -3.51 -6.48
CA ASN A 45 3.63 -3.52 -5.56
C ASN A 45 3.62 -2.29 -4.68
N GLU A 46 4.81 -1.80 -4.31
CA GLU A 46 4.91 -0.59 -3.50
C GLU A 46 4.34 0.62 -4.24
N VAL A 47 4.65 0.74 -5.52
CA VAL A 47 4.11 1.81 -6.36
C VAL A 47 2.59 1.70 -6.47
N ILE A 48 2.09 0.48 -6.69
CA ILE A 48 0.65 0.24 -6.81
C ILE A 48 -0.06 0.55 -5.49
N ALA A 49 0.51 0.13 -4.38
CA ALA A 49 -0.07 0.40 -3.07
C ALA A 49 -0.14 1.90 -2.80
N LEU A 50 0.91 2.63 -3.15
CA LEU A 50 0.93 4.07 -2.99
C LEU A 50 -0.17 4.74 -3.83
N GLU A 51 -0.31 4.32 -5.09
CA GLU A 51 -1.35 4.85 -5.95
C GLU A 51 -2.74 4.60 -5.37
N ARG A 52 -2.97 3.39 -4.86
CA ARG A 52 -4.25 3.04 -4.23
C ARG A 52 -4.50 3.86 -2.97
N LEU A 53 -3.45 4.14 -2.22
CA LEU A 53 -3.55 4.93 -1.00
C LEU A 53 -4.01 6.35 -1.30
N VAL A 54 -3.38 7.00 -2.27
CA VAL A 54 -3.65 8.41 -2.56
C VAL A 54 -5.00 8.64 -3.23
N ILE A 55 -5.62 7.59 -3.78
CA ILE A 55 -6.95 7.71 -4.36
C ILE A 55 -8.05 7.22 -3.41
N SER A 56 -7.68 6.74 -2.22
CA SER A 56 -8.67 6.26 -1.26
C SER A 56 -9.50 7.43 -0.71
N GLU A 57 -10.75 7.15 -0.39
CA GLU A 57 -11.64 8.20 0.14
C GLU A 57 -11.11 8.82 1.42
N LYS A 58 -10.59 8.01 2.31
CA LYS A 58 -10.04 8.50 3.57
C LYS A 58 -8.90 9.46 3.36
N TYR A 59 -8.01 9.14 2.44
CA TYR A 59 -6.88 10.00 2.13
C TYR A 59 -7.32 11.30 1.48
N ILE A 60 -8.23 11.21 0.52
CA ILE A 60 -8.75 12.38 -0.20
C ILE A 60 -9.48 13.31 0.77
N THR A 61 -10.31 12.75 1.64
CA THR A 61 -11.03 13.53 2.64
C THR A 61 -10.08 14.23 3.59
N TRP A 62 -9.04 13.53 4.01
CA TRP A 62 -8.02 14.11 4.89
C TRP A 62 -7.31 15.28 4.20
N ARG A 63 -6.94 15.11 2.94
CA ARG A 63 -6.26 16.16 2.17
C ARG A 63 -7.13 17.40 2.02
N LYS A 64 -8.41 17.20 1.76
CA LYS A 64 -9.34 18.33 1.59
C LYS A 64 -9.56 19.09 2.88
N GLY A 65 -9.43 18.44 4.00
CA GLY A 65 -9.58 19.06 5.30
C GLY A 65 -8.40 19.92 5.72
N LYS A 66 -7.35 19.89 4.95
CA LYS A 66 -6.17 20.71 5.19
C LYS A 66 -6.21 21.94 4.31
#